data_b4a5e95bd956be74e834b764cdb6e2b9
#
_entry.id   b4a5e95bd956be74e834b764cdb6e2b9
#
_cell.length_a   1.000
_cell.length_b   1.000
_cell.length_c   1.000
_cell.angle_alpha   90.00
_cell.angle_beta   90.00
_cell.angle_gamma   90.00
#
_symmetry.space_group_name_H-M   'P 1'
#
loop_
_entity.id
_entity.type
_entity.pdbx_description
1 polymer ?
#
loop_
_entity_poly.entity_id
_entity_poly.type
_entity_poly.pdbx_seq_one_letter_code
_entity_poly.pdbx_strand_id
1 'polypeptide(L)'
;MNMDYIKKWLDRMGEIFLIDVGIEQNHSVIDFGCGAGNYTIPAAKVVGESGRVYAVDKNKESLDELMHRSEKIGLKNIERIDVSERIKVPLQEESVDVVLLYDVIHLVDNRRKLLTEMHQVLKTNALISIYPKHHQECMNMELDDVKEEIKSAGFGFERMIYKTLMHNNYLEQGYVLNFRKH
;
A
#
# COMPACT_ATOMS: atom_id res chain seq x y z
N MET A 1 1.24 -23.71 9.55
CA MET A 1 0.86 -23.60 8.11
C MET A 1 0.98 -22.17 7.56
N ASN A 2 0.58 -21.12 8.31
CA ASN A 2 0.63 -19.72 7.82
C ASN A 2 2.05 -19.14 7.63
N MET A 3 3.05 -19.57 8.43
CA MET A 3 4.42 -19.08 8.31
C MET A 3 5.08 -19.38 6.94
N ASP A 4 4.68 -20.45 6.26
CA ASP A 4 5.21 -20.80 4.94
C ASP A 4 4.73 -19.82 3.84
N TYR A 5 3.49 -19.35 3.90
CA TYR A 5 2.96 -18.35 2.95
C TYR A 5 3.61 -16.99 3.14
N ILE A 6 3.74 -16.53 4.39
CA ILE A 6 4.42 -15.25 4.71
C ILE A 6 5.86 -15.31 4.22
N LYS A 7 6.57 -16.41 4.49
CA LYS A 7 7.94 -16.58 4.03
C LYS A 7 8.05 -16.51 2.51
N LYS A 8 7.25 -17.28 1.78
CA LYS A 8 7.22 -17.25 0.30
C LYS A 8 6.93 -15.87 -0.26
N TRP A 9 5.99 -15.15 0.38
CA TRP A 9 5.64 -13.80 0.01
C TRP A 9 6.81 -12.85 0.19
N LEU A 10 7.42 -12.82 1.38
CA LEU A 10 8.52 -11.94 1.71
C LEU A 10 9.83 -12.30 1.01
N ASP A 11 10.04 -13.57 0.66
CA ASP A 11 11.25 -14.01 -0.05
C ASP A 11 11.26 -13.53 -1.50
N ARG A 12 10.12 -13.56 -2.23
CA ARG A 12 10.09 -13.17 -3.65
C ARG A 12 8.72 -12.80 -4.20
N MET A 13 7.63 -13.47 -3.79
CA MET A 13 6.33 -13.28 -4.46
C MET A 13 5.82 -11.84 -4.35
N GLY A 14 6.01 -11.20 -3.19
CA GLY A 14 5.62 -9.82 -2.95
C GLY A 14 6.38 -8.83 -3.83
N GLU A 15 7.67 -9.06 -4.06
CA GLU A 15 8.47 -8.23 -4.97
C GLU A 15 7.96 -8.33 -6.41
N ILE A 16 7.75 -9.55 -6.92
CA ILE A 16 7.20 -9.77 -8.27
C ILE A 16 5.82 -9.11 -8.40
N PHE A 17 4.95 -9.29 -7.39
CA PHE A 17 3.64 -8.66 -7.38
C PHE A 17 3.72 -7.12 -7.46
N LEU A 18 4.58 -6.50 -6.65
CA LEU A 18 4.71 -5.05 -6.61
C LEU A 18 5.36 -4.46 -7.86
N ILE A 19 6.28 -5.19 -8.50
CA ILE A 19 6.81 -4.82 -9.82
C ILE A 19 5.69 -4.86 -10.88
N ASP A 20 4.87 -5.90 -10.88
CA ASP A 20 3.71 -5.99 -11.77
C ASP A 20 2.66 -4.90 -11.53
N VAL A 21 2.53 -4.43 -10.28
CA VAL A 21 1.69 -3.28 -9.91
C VAL A 21 2.24 -1.98 -10.50
N GLY A 22 3.56 -1.83 -10.60
CA GLY A 22 4.22 -0.66 -11.16
C GLY A 22 5.18 0.06 -10.20
N ILE A 23 5.64 -0.63 -9.14
CA ILE A 23 6.73 -0.11 -8.31
C ILE A 23 8.06 -0.35 -9.03
N GLU A 24 8.91 0.66 -9.07
CA GLU A 24 10.21 0.66 -9.72
C GLU A 24 11.33 1.03 -8.74
N GLN A 25 12.57 0.81 -9.16
CA GLN A 25 13.74 1.27 -8.40
C GLN A 25 13.72 2.78 -8.20
N ASN A 26 14.21 3.22 -7.05
CA ASN A 26 14.31 4.62 -6.63
C ASN A 26 12.95 5.32 -6.38
N HIS A 27 11.82 4.62 -6.48
CA HIS A 27 10.53 5.18 -6.11
C HIS A 27 10.46 5.54 -4.62
N SER A 28 9.70 6.59 -4.32
CA SER A 28 9.18 6.91 -2.99
C SER A 28 7.77 6.32 -2.88
N VAL A 29 7.54 5.41 -1.96
CA VAL A 29 6.30 4.64 -1.82
C VAL A 29 5.67 4.89 -0.46
N ILE A 30 4.37 5.15 -0.40
CA ILE A 30 3.58 5.06 0.84
C ILE A 30 2.87 3.71 0.87
N ASP A 31 3.04 2.98 1.95
CA ASP A 31 2.22 1.82 2.31
C ASP A 31 1.31 2.24 3.48
N PHE A 32 0.06 2.62 3.17
CA PHE A 32 -0.88 3.14 4.16
C PHE A 32 -1.76 2.02 4.74
N GLY A 33 -1.72 1.87 6.05
CA GLY A 33 -2.28 0.71 6.75
C GLY A 33 -1.34 -0.49 6.65
N CYS A 34 -0.03 -0.23 6.77
CA CYS A 34 1.02 -1.20 6.48
C CYS A 34 1.04 -2.44 7.40
N GLY A 35 0.42 -2.36 8.57
CA GLY A 35 0.48 -3.43 9.57
C GLY A 35 1.91 -3.86 9.89
N ALA A 36 2.14 -5.16 9.97
CA ALA A 36 3.48 -5.74 10.21
C ALA A 36 4.37 -5.79 8.95
N GLY A 37 4.01 -5.08 7.87
CA GLY A 37 4.87 -4.82 6.73
C GLY A 37 4.87 -5.88 5.63
N ASN A 38 3.77 -6.58 5.44
CA ASN A 38 3.67 -7.60 4.39
C ASN A 38 3.89 -7.03 2.98
N TYR A 39 3.53 -5.77 2.73
CA TYR A 39 3.81 -5.06 1.48
C TYR A 39 5.00 -4.11 1.60
N THR A 40 5.20 -3.49 2.77
CA THR A 40 6.33 -2.59 3.03
C THR A 40 7.69 -3.24 2.78
N ILE A 41 7.92 -4.47 3.32
CA ILE A 41 9.20 -5.16 3.17
C ILE A 41 9.51 -5.50 1.71
N PRO A 42 8.60 -6.13 0.93
CA PRO A 42 8.82 -6.31 -0.49
C PRO A 42 9.00 -5.00 -1.27
N ALA A 43 8.23 -3.96 -0.96
CA ALA A 43 8.37 -2.65 -1.60
C ALA A 43 9.76 -2.07 -1.37
N ALA A 44 10.28 -2.13 -0.13
CA ALA A 44 11.61 -1.65 0.22
C ALA A 44 12.74 -2.36 -0.54
N LYS A 45 12.57 -3.66 -0.81
CA LYS A 45 13.50 -4.42 -1.65
C LYS A 45 13.44 -4.00 -3.12
N VAL A 46 12.22 -3.77 -3.66
CA VAL A 46 12.03 -3.36 -5.05
C VAL A 46 12.59 -1.97 -5.31
N VAL A 47 12.31 -0.99 -4.44
CA VAL A 47 12.78 0.38 -4.64
C VAL A 47 14.29 0.52 -4.41
N GLY A 48 14.92 -0.40 -3.68
CA GLY A 48 16.35 -0.41 -3.43
C GLY A 48 16.84 0.70 -2.49
N GLU A 49 18.16 0.81 -2.32
CA GLU A 49 18.76 1.71 -1.31
C GLU A 49 18.50 3.20 -1.58
N SER A 50 18.36 3.60 -2.83
CA SER A 50 18.07 4.99 -3.23
C SER A 50 16.57 5.34 -3.20
N GLY A 51 15.69 4.34 -3.12
CA GLY A 51 14.26 4.53 -2.93
C GLY A 51 13.89 4.63 -1.44
N ARG A 52 12.62 4.93 -1.18
CA ARG A 52 12.11 5.07 0.19
C ARG A 52 10.72 4.47 0.31
N VAL A 53 10.44 3.78 1.42
CA VAL A 53 9.09 3.33 1.75
C VAL A 53 8.65 3.95 3.07
N TYR A 54 7.55 4.70 3.03
CA TYR A 54 6.90 5.26 4.18
C TYR A 54 5.82 4.29 4.67
N ALA A 55 6.10 3.64 5.80
CA ALA A 55 5.21 2.69 6.45
C ALA A 55 4.27 3.44 7.38
N VAL A 56 3.02 3.58 6.97
CA VAL A 56 2.02 4.40 7.68
C VAL A 56 0.98 3.50 8.34
N ASP A 57 0.85 3.57 9.65
CA ASP A 57 -0.17 2.85 10.41
C ASP A 57 -0.56 3.62 11.68
N LYS A 58 -1.75 3.32 12.22
CA LYS A 58 -2.19 3.79 13.54
C LYS A 58 -1.77 2.87 14.68
N ASN A 59 -1.43 1.63 14.38
CA ASN A 59 -1.03 0.61 15.35
C ASN A 59 0.48 0.63 15.56
N LYS A 60 0.90 1.12 16.73
CA LYS A 60 2.32 1.26 17.09
C LYS A 60 3.02 -0.07 17.23
N GLU A 61 2.36 -1.08 17.78
CA GLU A 61 2.92 -2.41 17.94
C GLU A 61 3.23 -3.05 16.58
N SER A 62 2.34 -2.88 15.60
CA SER A 62 2.58 -3.35 14.22
C SER A 62 3.76 -2.65 13.57
N LEU A 63 3.88 -1.33 13.77
CA LEU A 63 5.03 -0.55 13.29
C LEU A 63 6.34 -0.99 13.98
N ASP A 64 6.32 -1.27 15.29
CA ASP A 64 7.48 -1.75 16.02
C ASP A 64 7.91 -3.14 15.51
N GLU A 65 6.95 -4.04 15.26
CA GLU A 65 7.21 -5.35 14.66
C GLU A 65 7.83 -5.22 13.26
N LEU A 66 7.27 -4.36 12.42
CA LEU A 66 7.80 -4.07 11.08
C LEU A 66 9.24 -3.59 11.15
N MET A 67 9.54 -2.59 11.99
CA MET A 67 10.89 -2.03 12.10
C MET A 67 11.90 -3.09 12.58
N HIS A 68 11.51 -3.90 13.57
CA HIS A 68 12.36 -5.00 14.04
C HIS A 68 12.62 -6.06 12.93
N ARG A 69 11.60 -6.41 12.14
CA ARG A 69 11.75 -7.33 11.00
C ARG A 69 12.66 -6.76 9.93
N SER A 70 12.50 -5.48 9.58
CA SER A 70 13.30 -4.81 8.56
C SER A 70 14.78 -4.70 8.96
N GLU A 71 15.05 -4.39 10.23
CA GLU A 71 16.40 -4.32 10.77
C GLU A 71 17.12 -5.68 10.70
N LYS A 72 16.43 -6.77 11.07
CA LYS A 72 16.98 -8.13 10.99
C LYS A 72 17.44 -8.55 9.60
N ILE A 73 16.83 -8.01 8.56
CA ILE A 73 17.17 -8.30 7.16
C ILE A 73 17.97 -7.17 6.49
N GLY A 74 18.40 -6.18 7.29
CA GLY A 74 19.29 -5.11 6.84
C GLY A 74 18.67 -4.03 5.96
N LEU A 75 17.33 -3.89 5.92
CA LEU A 75 16.67 -2.82 5.20
C LEU A 75 16.78 -1.50 5.98
N LYS A 76 17.25 -0.45 5.29
CA LYS A 76 17.46 0.89 5.88
C LYS A 76 16.63 1.99 5.22
N ASN A 77 15.82 1.62 4.25
CA ASN A 77 15.05 2.52 3.41
C ASN A 77 13.55 2.54 3.76
N ILE A 78 13.19 2.08 4.96
CA ILE A 78 11.84 2.16 5.51
C ILE A 78 11.78 3.24 6.57
N GLU A 79 10.81 4.13 6.45
CA GLU A 79 10.52 5.18 7.44
C GLU A 79 9.12 4.96 8.01
N ARG A 80 9.02 4.82 9.34
CA ARG A 80 7.73 4.65 10.01
C ARG A 80 7.03 5.99 10.22
N ILE A 81 5.72 6.01 10.00
CA ILE A 81 4.86 7.15 10.27
C ILE A 81 3.64 6.68 11.07
N ASP A 82 3.53 7.20 12.30
CA ASP A 82 2.40 6.96 13.19
C ASP A 82 1.30 8.00 12.94
N VAL A 83 0.10 7.54 12.54
CA VAL A 83 -1.06 8.39 12.24
C VAL A 83 -2.22 8.13 13.22
N SER A 84 -1.93 7.98 14.50
CA SER A 84 -2.86 7.56 15.55
C SER A 84 -4.19 8.32 15.63
N GLU A 85 -4.24 9.59 15.19
CA GLU A 85 -5.46 10.43 15.32
C GLU A 85 -5.86 11.17 14.04
N ARG A 86 -5.00 11.25 13.03
CA ARG A 86 -5.25 12.07 11.82
C ARG A 86 -4.76 11.36 10.57
N ILE A 87 -5.61 11.34 9.55
CA ILE A 87 -5.22 10.94 8.19
C ILE A 87 -4.37 12.07 7.59
N LYS A 88 -3.18 12.29 8.13
CA LYS A 88 -2.23 13.25 7.58
C LYS A 88 -0.83 12.66 7.69
N VAL A 89 -0.15 12.60 6.55
CA VAL A 89 1.25 12.17 6.48
C VAL A 89 2.16 13.40 6.44
N PRO A 90 3.24 13.47 7.22
CA PRO A 90 4.14 14.62 7.29
C PRO A 90 5.12 14.64 6.11
N LEU A 91 4.61 14.52 4.89
CA LEU A 91 5.37 14.53 3.65
C LEU A 91 5.07 15.79 2.84
N GLN A 92 6.04 16.17 2.00
CA GLN A 92 5.86 17.28 1.08
C GLN A 92 4.85 16.93 -0.02
N GLU A 93 4.15 17.94 -0.51
CA GLU A 93 3.30 17.78 -1.70
C GLU A 93 4.16 17.32 -2.89
N GLU A 94 3.57 16.51 -3.75
CA GLU A 94 4.19 16.00 -4.98
C GLU A 94 5.58 15.34 -4.77
N SER A 95 5.74 14.59 -3.67
CA SER A 95 7.01 13.92 -3.32
C SER A 95 7.00 12.40 -3.49
N VAL A 96 5.82 11.80 -3.68
CA VAL A 96 5.62 10.35 -3.66
C VAL A 96 5.28 9.82 -5.06
N ASP A 97 5.91 8.71 -5.45
CA ASP A 97 5.70 8.05 -6.75
C ASP A 97 4.55 7.03 -6.72
N VAL A 98 4.35 6.36 -5.59
CA VAL A 98 3.33 5.30 -5.44
C VAL A 98 2.68 5.36 -4.06
N VAL A 99 1.36 5.21 -4.02
CA VAL A 99 0.60 4.93 -2.79
C VAL A 99 -0.06 3.56 -2.91
N LEU A 100 0.10 2.74 -1.87
CA LEU A 100 -0.59 1.47 -1.69
C LEU A 100 -1.69 1.62 -0.64
N LEU A 101 -2.93 1.26 -1.00
CA LEU A 101 -4.08 1.18 -0.10
C LEU A 101 -4.63 -0.26 -0.13
N TYR A 102 -3.91 -1.17 0.53
CA TYR A 102 -4.24 -2.59 0.52
C TYR A 102 -4.90 -3.02 1.83
N ASP A 103 -6.09 -3.59 1.74
CA ASP A 103 -6.90 -4.01 2.89
C ASP A 103 -7.23 -2.89 3.90
N VAL A 104 -7.18 -1.64 3.51
CA VAL A 104 -7.33 -0.50 4.43
C VAL A 104 -8.49 0.42 4.09
N ILE A 105 -8.83 0.60 2.82
CA ILE A 105 -9.80 1.63 2.38
C ILE A 105 -11.18 1.44 3.02
N HIS A 106 -11.60 0.21 3.26
CA HIS A 106 -12.87 -0.13 3.90
C HIS A 106 -12.86 0.09 5.42
N LEU A 107 -11.67 0.26 6.03
CA LEU A 107 -11.49 0.52 7.46
C LEU A 107 -11.42 2.02 7.80
N VAL A 108 -11.45 2.89 6.78
CA VAL A 108 -11.33 4.33 6.95
C VAL A 108 -12.70 4.98 6.86
N ASP A 109 -13.15 5.61 7.96
CA ASP A 109 -14.47 6.29 8.02
C ASP A 109 -14.55 7.46 7.04
N ASN A 110 -13.47 8.24 6.90
CA ASN A 110 -13.43 9.39 6.00
C ASN A 110 -12.48 9.11 4.82
N ARG A 111 -12.92 8.24 3.90
CA ARG A 111 -12.16 7.88 2.69
C ARG A 111 -11.85 9.08 1.81
N ARG A 112 -12.78 10.03 1.69
CA ARG A 112 -12.56 11.25 0.90
C ARG A 112 -11.36 12.04 1.44
N LYS A 113 -11.24 12.18 2.76
CA LYS A 113 -10.09 12.86 3.37
C LYS A 113 -8.79 12.10 3.13
N LEU A 114 -8.81 10.77 3.24
CA LEU A 114 -7.64 9.93 2.91
C LEU A 114 -7.21 10.16 1.46
N LEU A 115 -8.14 10.06 0.52
CA LEU A 115 -7.85 10.22 -0.91
C LEU A 115 -7.35 11.62 -1.24
N THR A 116 -7.89 12.66 -0.60
CA THR A 116 -7.39 14.04 -0.74
C THR A 116 -5.94 14.16 -0.25
N GLU A 117 -5.63 13.58 0.91
CA GLU A 117 -4.26 13.58 1.45
C GLU A 117 -3.30 12.83 0.52
N MET A 118 -3.70 11.64 0.06
CA MET A 118 -2.87 10.87 -0.89
C MET A 118 -2.69 11.60 -2.21
N HIS A 119 -3.72 12.31 -2.69
CA HIS A 119 -3.62 13.12 -3.89
C HIS A 119 -2.62 14.28 -3.72
N GLN A 120 -2.58 14.94 -2.57
CA GLN A 120 -1.64 16.04 -2.32
C GLN A 120 -0.18 15.57 -2.35
N VAL A 121 0.14 14.46 -1.71
CA VAL A 121 1.52 13.96 -1.60
C VAL A 121 2.02 13.25 -2.85
N LEU A 122 1.13 12.70 -3.68
CA LEU A 122 1.50 12.06 -4.94
C LEU A 122 1.97 13.10 -5.98
N LYS A 123 3.02 12.76 -6.69
CA LYS A 123 3.47 13.52 -7.88
C LYS A 123 2.40 13.48 -8.98
N THR A 124 2.45 14.45 -9.89
CA THR A 124 1.64 14.39 -11.11
C THR A 124 1.92 13.09 -11.87
N ASN A 125 0.88 12.42 -12.35
CA ASN A 125 0.92 11.12 -13.03
C ASN A 125 1.42 9.94 -12.15
N ALA A 126 1.57 10.13 -10.85
CA ALA A 126 1.96 9.07 -9.92
C ALA A 126 0.83 8.07 -9.69
N LEU A 127 1.22 6.87 -9.22
CA LEU A 127 0.34 5.72 -9.08
C LEU A 127 -0.33 5.68 -7.69
N ILE A 128 -1.64 5.46 -7.65
CA ILE A 128 -2.31 4.92 -6.48
C ILE A 128 -2.85 3.53 -6.82
N SER A 129 -2.48 2.54 -6.01
CA SER A 129 -2.87 1.14 -6.18
C SER A 129 -3.70 0.68 -4.99
N ILE A 130 -4.85 0.08 -5.26
CA ILE A 130 -5.87 -0.20 -4.27
C ILE A 130 -6.27 -1.66 -4.34
N TYR A 131 -6.23 -2.35 -3.21
CA TYR A 131 -6.86 -3.64 -3.01
C TYR A 131 -8.05 -3.47 -2.03
N PRO A 132 -9.29 -3.44 -2.53
CA PRO A 132 -10.47 -3.10 -1.73
C PRO A 132 -11.08 -4.29 -0.98
N LYS A 133 -10.45 -5.47 -1.01
CA LYS A 133 -10.93 -6.69 -0.34
C LYS A 133 -12.40 -7.05 -0.67
N HIS A 134 -12.72 -7.06 -1.92
CA HIS A 134 -14.08 -7.24 -2.45
C HIS A 134 -14.68 -8.65 -2.27
N HIS A 135 -13.91 -9.63 -1.76
CA HIS A 135 -14.38 -11.01 -1.58
C HIS A 135 -15.07 -11.30 -0.26
N GLN A 136 -15.14 -10.34 0.66
CA GLN A 136 -15.78 -10.56 1.96
C GLN A 136 -17.13 -9.86 2.02
N GLU A 137 -18.19 -10.64 2.20
CA GLU A 137 -19.60 -10.17 2.31
C GLU A 137 -19.79 -9.07 3.35
N CYS A 138 -18.98 -9.03 4.41
CA CYS A 138 -19.05 -8.01 5.44
C CYS A 138 -18.54 -6.62 5.01
N MET A 139 -17.92 -6.49 3.84
CA MET A 139 -17.29 -5.25 3.39
C MET A 139 -18.14 -4.42 2.43
N ASN A 140 -19.10 -5.02 1.78
CA ASN A 140 -20.12 -4.41 0.90
C ASN A 140 -19.61 -3.29 -0.02
N MET A 141 -18.37 -3.44 -0.54
CA MET A 141 -17.82 -2.50 -1.52
C MET A 141 -17.73 -3.18 -2.88
N GLU A 142 -18.65 -2.85 -3.75
CA GLU A 142 -18.56 -3.27 -5.14
C GLU A 142 -17.37 -2.58 -5.83
N LEU A 143 -16.71 -3.29 -6.75
CA LEU A 143 -15.52 -2.75 -7.43
C LEU A 143 -15.83 -1.47 -8.22
N ASP A 144 -17.02 -1.35 -8.77
CA ASP A 144 -17.41 -0.18 -9.53
C ASP A 144 -17.66 1.04 -8.61
N ASP A 145 -18.22 0.83 -7.42
CA ASP A 145 -18.36 1.90 -6.42
C ASP A 145 -17.00 2.42 -5.97
N VAL A 146 -16.05 1.52 -5.73
CA VAL A 146 -14.66 1.89 -5.41
C VAL A 146 -14.06 2.71 -6.54
N LYS A 147 -14.21 2.27 -7.81
CA LYS A 147 -13.69 3.02 -8.96
C LYS A 147 -14.25 4.44 -9.05
N GLU A 148 -15.56 4.59 -8.87
CA GLU A 148 -16.21 5.91 -8.95
C GLU A 148 -15.79 6.80 -7.77
N GLU A 149 -15.64 6.25 -6.58
CA GLU A 149 -15.15 7.01 -5.41
C GLU A 149 -13.72 7.55 -5.66
N ILE A 150 -12.81 6.71 -6.17
CA ILE A 150 -11.44 7.10 -6.47
C ILE A 150 -11.36 8.13 -7.59
N LYS A 151 -12.14 7.94 -8.67
CA LYS A 151 -12.25 8.94 -9.75
C LYS A 151 -12.74 10.30 -9.25
N SER A 152 -13.74 10.28 -8.38
CA SER A 152 -14.30 11.51 -7.78
C SER A 152 -13.29 12.27 -6.91
N ALA A 153 -12.22 11.61 -6.48
CA ALA A 153 -11.11 12.21 -5.74
C ALA A 153 -9.97 12.75 -6.64
N GLY A 154 -10.14 12.75 -7.97
CA GLY A 154 -9.17 13.34 -8.92
C GLY A 154 -8.18 12.34 -9.52
N PHE A 155 -8.50 11.03 -9.47
CA PHE A 155 -7.65 10.00 -10.06
C PHE A 155 -8.27 9.40 -11.32
N GLY A 156 -7.46 9.20 -12.35
CA GLY A 156 -7.86 8.48 -13.57
C GLY A 156 -7.63 6.99 -13.44
N PHE A 157 -8.63 6.17 -13.76
CA PHE A 157 -8.47 4.73 -13.79
C PHE A 157 -7.48 4.30 -14.88
N GLU A 158 -6.47 3.50 -14.51
CA GLU A 158 -5.47 2.98 -15.44
C GLU A 158 -5.78 1.53 -15.82
N ARG A 159 -5.83 0.63 -14.85
CA ARG A 159 -6.03 -0.80 -15.10
C ARG A 159 -6.50 -1.56 -13.85
N MET A 160 -7.03 -2.74 -14.08
CA MET A 160 -7.34 -3.73 -13.05
C MET A 160 -6.48 -4.97 -13.26
N ILE A 161 -5.89 -5.50 -12.20
CA ILE A 161 -4.99 -6.64 -12.20
C ILE A 161 -5.58 -7.72 -11.30
N TYR A 162 -5.72 -8.95 -11.80
CA TYR A 162 -6.12 -10.10 -10.99
C TYR A 162 -4.88 -10.92 -10.66
N LYS A 163 -4.52 -11.00 -9.39
CA LYS A 163 -3.26 -11.62 -8.94
C LYS A 163 -3.41 -12.33 -7.60
N THR A 164 -2.45 -13.22 -7.33
CA THR A 164 -2.22 -13.70 -5.97
C THR A 164 -1.57 -12.60 -5.15
N LEU A 165 -2.13 -12.34 -3.98
CA LEU A 165 -1.68 -11.32 -3.05
C LEU A 165 -1.77 -11.82 -1.61
N MET A 166 -1.14 -11.10 -0.67
CA MET A 166 -1.14 -11.42 0.75
C MET A 166 -2.30 -10.70 1.43
N HIS A 167 -3.14 -11.47 2.14
CA HIS A 167 -4.18 -10.94 2.99
C HIS A 167 -4.19 -11.66 4.33
N ASN A 168 -4.12 -10.95 5.45
CA ASN A 168 -4.17 -11.53 6.81
C ASN A 168 -3.28 -12.79 6.98
N ASN A 169 -2.06 -12.76 6.42
CA ASN A 169 -1.10 -13.87 6.44
C ASN A 169 -1.49 -15.11 5.58
N TYR A 170 -2.42 -14.95 4.65
CA TYR A 170 -2.78 -15.94 3.63
C TYR A 170 -2.50 -15.41 2.24
N LEU A 171 -2.25 -16.31 1.31
CA LEU A 171 -2.26 -15.98 -0.12
C LEU A 171 -3.67 -16.19 -0.67
N GLU A 172 -4.20 -15.17 -1.31
CA GLU A 172 -5.51 -15.24 -1.98
C GLU A 172 -5.46 -14.58 -3.35
N GLN A 173 -6.46 -14.86 -4.17
CA GLN A 173 -6.64 -14.23 -5.47
C GLN A 173 -7.52 -13.00 -5.31
N GLY A 174 -7.11 -11.87 -5.87
CA GLY A 174 -7.89 -10.64 -5.76
C GLY A 174 -7.64 -9.67 -6.90
N TYR A 175 -8.56 -8.70 -7.03
CA TYR A 175 -8.44 -7.59 -7.97
C TYR A 175 -7.76 -6.41 -7.31
N VAL A 176 -6.71 -5.93 -7.95
CA VAL A 176 -6.03 -4.67 -7.61
C VAL A 176 -6.39 -3.63 -8.65
N LEU A 177 -6.77 -2.45 -8.21
CA LEU A 177 -7.16 -1.32 -9.05
C LEU A 177 -6.04 -0.29 -9.04
N ASN A 178 -5.51 0.04 -10.21
CA ASN A 178 -4.50 1.06 -10.40
C ASN A 178 -5.12 2.32 -11.00
N PHE A 179 -4.74 3.46 -10.44
CA PHE A 179 -5.15 4.78 -10.92
C PHE A 179 -3.93 5.71 -10.98
N ARG A 180 -4.05 6.79 -11.78
CA ARG A 180 -3.05 7.85 -11.87
C ARG A 180 -3.61 9.17 -11.37
N LYS A 181 -2.78 9.94 -10.64
CA LYS A 181 -3.09 11.34 -10.34
C LYS A 181 -3.04 12.17 -11.63
N HIS A 182 -4.08 12.96 -11.87
CA HIS A 182 -4.14 13.93 -12.97
C HIS A 182 -3.68 15.31 -12.51
#